data_802be858e91e4d309271384e567af383
#
_entry.id   802be858e91e4d309271384e567af383
#
_cell.length_a   1.000
_cell.length_b   1.000
_cell.length_c   1.000
_cell.angle_alpha   90.00
_cell.angle_beta   90.00
_cell.angle_gamma   90.00
#
_symmetry.space_group_name_H-M   'P 1'
#
loop_
_entity.id
_entity.type
_entity.pdbx_description
1 polymer ?
#
loop_
_entity_poly.entity_id
_entity_poly.type
_entity_poly.pdbx_seq_one_letter_code
_entity_poly.pdbx_strand_id
1 'polypeptide(L)'
;YGNPVDPSVSGNMSRWTTCGFFGRLNYDYQGKYLFEVNGRYDGSSRFRPGNQWKFFPSVSAGWNIAQENFMQPINDWIGQLKLRVSYGNLGNQNVGTYQTYQTIGVYANNGTWLQDGLKPMTAWAPGLVSQNLTWETIQSFNVGLDFAFLKDRLHGSFDWYVRKTKNMIGNAPELPSILGTAVPVTNNTDLRTNGWELTIGWNDRLSNGLQYGISLNLSDAYATITRYPNNPSHSLGNYIEGQRIGDI
;
A
#
# COMPACT_ATOMS: atom_id res chain seq x y z
N TYR A 1 -8.63 -19.84 -52.64
CA TYR A 1 -9.46 -18.63 -52.57
C TYR A 1 -9.81 -18.44 -51.11
N GLY A 2 -9.04 -17.60 -50.38
CA GLY A 2 -9.36 -17.22 -49.02
C GLY A 2 -10.58 -16.31 -49.02
N ASN A 3 -11.58 -16.60 -48.18
CA ASN A 3 -12.66 -15.67 -47.90
C ASN A 3 -12.02 -14.38 -47.35
N PRO A 4 -12.36 -13.22 -47.85
CA PRO A 4 -11.94 -11.99 -47.21
C PRO A 4 -12.59 -11.98 -45.82
N VAL A 5 -11.77 -12.07 -44.78
CA VAL A 5 -12.22 -11.89 -43.40
C VAL A 5 -12.47 -10.39 -43.27
N ASP A 6 -13.72 -10.01 -43.08
CA ASP A 6 -14.04 -8.62 -42.77
C ASP A 6 -13.35 -8.25 -41.44
N PRO A 7 -12.45 -7.26 -41.44
CA PRO A 7 -11.76 -6.89 -40.22
C PRO A 7 -12.79 -6.27 -39.26
N SER A 8 -12.94 -6.86 -38.08
CA SER A 8 -13.71 -6.27 -37.00
C SER A 8 -12.80 -5.48 -36.07
N VAL A 9 -13.16 -4.26 -35.79
CA VAL A 9 -12.48 -3.41 -34.80
C VAL A 9 -13.37 -3.23 -33.60
N SER A 10 -12.89 -3.56 -32.41
CA SER A 10 -13.58 -3.30 -31.16
C SER A 10 -12.70 -2.42 -30.27
N GLY A 11 -13.31 -1.50 -29.58
CA GLY A 11 -12.64 -0.61 -28.63
C GLY A 11 -13.39 -0.55 -27.30
N ASN A 12 -12.66 -0.40 -26.21
CA ASN A 12 -13.22 -0.18 -24.88
C ASN A 12 -12.58 1.09 -24.28
N MET A 13 -13.36 1.86 -23.53
CA MET A 13 -12.89 3.04 -22.82
C MET A 13 -13.30 2.93 -21.37
N SER A 14 -12.32 3.07 -20.46
CA SER A 14 -12.57 3.21 -19.03
C SER A 14 -12.16 4.62 -18.57
N ARG A 15 -12.95 5.19 -17.67
CA ARG A 15 -12.67 6.51 -17.08
C ARG A 15 -12.81 6.46 -15.58
N TRP A 16 -11.86 7.06 -14.88
CA TRP A 16 -11.92 7.30 -13.46
C TRP A 16 -11.31 8.66 -13.13
N THR A 17 -11.69 9.23 -12.01
CA THR A 17 -11.21 10.53 -11.54
C THR A 17 -10.85 10.45 -10.07
N THR A 18 -9.85 11.23 -9.67
CA THR A 18 -9.48 11.46 -8.27
C THR A 18 -9.44 12.94 -7.99
N CYS A 19 -9.80 13.29 -6.76
CA CYS A 19 -9.67 14.65 -6.24
C CYS A 19 -9.16 14.53 -4.81
N GLY A 20 -8.27 15.45 -4.39
CA GLY A 20 -7.73 15.41 -3.03
C GLY A 20 -7.42 16.80 -2.53
N PHE A 21 -7.63 16.99 -1.23
CA PHE A 21 -7.23 18.17 -0.47
C PHE A 21 -6.18 17.76 0.54
N PHE A 22 -5.16 18.57 0.72
CA PHE A 22 -4.13 18.29 1.69
C PHE A 22 -3.69 19.55 2.43
N GLY A 23 -3.23 19.37 3.65
CA GLY A 23 -2.62 20.40 4.47
C GLY A 23 -1.47 19.85 5.27
N ARG A 24 -0.48 20.69 5.53
CA ARG A 24 0.70 20.36 6.33
C ARG A 24 1.00 21.50 7.28
N LEU A 25 1.30 21.13 8.53
CA LEU A 25 1.80 22.04 9.55
C LEU A 25 3.13 21.51 10.05
N ASN A 26 4.17 22.34 9.99
CA ASN A 26 5.48 22.06 10.53
C ASN A 26 5.78 23.02 11.68
N TYR A 27 6.34 22.50 12.75
CA TYR A 27 6.81 23.26 13.88
C TYR A 27 8.23 22.85 14.22
N ASP A 28 9.12 23.83 14.31
CA ASP A 28 10.49 23.68 14.71
C ASP A 28 10.76 24.59 15.91
N TYR A 29 11.24 24.00 16.99
CA TYR A 29 11.68 24.74 18.17
C TYR A 29 13.19 24.61 18.32
N GLN A 30 13.92 25.68 17.96
CA GLN A 30 15.37 25.81 18.06
C GLN A 30 16.18 24.70 17.34
N GLY A 31 15.63 24.07 16.33
CA GLY A 31 16.25 22.91 15.68
C GLY A 31 16.34 21.65 16.56
N LYS A 32 15.85 21.72 17.81
CA LYS A 32 15.88 20.63 18.80
C LYS A 32 14.66 19.73 18.70
N TYR A 33 13.50 20.34 18.70
CA TYR A 33 12.21 19.61 18.65
C TYR A 33 11.50 19.94 17.36
N LEU A 34 11.27 18.92 16.57
CA LEU A 34 10.62 19.01 15.26
C LEU A 34 9.28 18.29 15.34
N PHE A 35 8.25 18.92 14.84
CA PHE A 35 6.92 18.32 14.81
C PHE A 35 6.24 18.62 13.48
N GLU A 36 5.62 17.60 12.87
CA GLU A 36 4.90 17.73 11.63
C GLU A 36 3.56 17.02 11.72
N VAL A 37 2.50 17.68 11.25
CA VAL A 37 1.17 17.10 11.06
C VAL A 37 0.77 17.28 9.60
N ASN A 38 0.34 16.21 8.98
CA ASN A 38 -0.24 16.23 7.64
C ASN A 38 -1.64 15.65 7.67
N GLY A 39 -2.52 16.20 6.86
CA GLY A 39 -3.84 15.66 6.60
C GLY A 39 -4.12 15.63 5.11
N ARG A 40 -4.63 14.51 4.61
CA ARG A 40 -5.12 14.37 3.23
C ARG A 40 -6.54 13.87 3.24
N TYR A 41 -7.39 14.51 2.47
CA TYR A 41 -8.76 14.08 2.24
C TYR A 41 -8.93 13.78 0.76
N ASP A 42 -8.90 12.50 0.42
CA ASP A 42 -8.85 12.01 -0.95
C ASP A 42 -10.16 11.33 -1.35
N GLY A 43 -10.60 11.60 -2.57
CA GLY A 43 -11.80 11.02 -3.17
C GLY A 43 -11.49 10.31 -4.49
N SER A 44 -12.18 9.21 -4.76
CA SER A 44 -12.04 8.42 -5.98
C SER A 44 -13.41 7.98 -6.51
N SER A 45 -13.60 8.16 -7.82
CA SER A 45 -14.81 7.70 -8.52
C SER A 45 -14.88 6.18 -8.72
N ARG A 46 -13.81 5.44 -8.36
CA ARG A 46 -13.82 3.97 -8.40
C ARG A 46 -14.74 3.35 -7.35
N PHE A 47 -15.03 4.11 -6.30
CA PHE A 47 -15.92 3.70 -5.22
C PHE A 47 -17.30 4.33 -5.36
N ARG A 48 -18.32 3.70 -4.78
CA ARG A 48 -19.69 4.23 -4.77
C ARG A 48 -19.81 5.49 -3.89
N PRO A 49 -20.81 6.34 -4.16
CA PRO A 49 -21.18 7.41 -3.24
C PRO A 49 -21.31 6.89 -1.80
N GLY A 50 -20.72 7.61 -0.84
CA GLY A 50 -20.60 7.19 0.55
C GLY A 50 -19.24 6.55 0.90
N ASN A 51 -18.57 5.88 -0.04
CA ASN A 51 -17.27 5.25 0.16
C ASN A 51 -16.14 5.91 -0.65
N GLN A 52 -16.44 6.97 -1.39
CA GLN A 52 -15.51 7.64 -2.28
C GLN A 52 -14.42 8.40 -1.55
N TRP A 53 -14.77 9.06 -0.45
CA TRP A 53 -13.91 9.97 0.26
C TRP A 53 -13.37 9.35 1.55
N LYS A 54 -12.07 9.57 1.80
CA LYS A 54 -11.42 9.11 3.02
C LYS A 54 -10.34 10.08 3.49
N PHE A 55 -10.22 10.22 4.81
CA PHE A 55 -9.21 11.05 5.45
C PHE A 55 -8.01 10.22 5.87
N PHE A 56 -6.81 10.71 5.55
CA PHE A 56 -5.52 10.06 5.83
C PHE A 56 -4.61 11.02 6.60
N PRO A 57 -4.64 10.97 7.94
CA PRO A 57 -3.75 11.76 8.78
C PRO A 57 -2.38 11.13 8.88
N SER A 58 -1.35 11.98 9.11
CA SER A 58 -0.04 11.54 9.56
C SER A 58 0.58 12.57 10.50
N VAL A 59 1.39 12.08 11.44
CA VAL A 59 2.09 12.87 12.41
C VAL A 59 3.52 12.35 12.55
N SER A 60 4.48 13.25 12.67
CA SER A 60 5.86 12.89 13.00
C SER A 60 6.44 13.85 14.02
N ALA A 61 7.35 13.32 14.83
CA ALA A 61 8.13 14.06 15.78
C ALA A 61 9.60 13.69 15.66
N GLY A 62 10.47 14.68 15.80
CA GLY A 62 11.90 14.52 15.80
C GLY A 62 12.52 15.23 16.99
N TRP A 63 13.44 14.56 17.67
CA TRP A 63 14.25 15.16 18.73
C TRP A 63 15.71 15.10 18.32
N ASN A 64 16.30 16.28 18.13
CA ASN A 64 17.71 16.42 17.80
C ASN A 64 18.52 16.49 19.10
N ILE A 65 18.86 15.34 19.62
CA ILE A 65 19.56 15.18 20.92
C ILE A 65 20.92 15.86 20.89
N ALA A 66 21.63 15.82 19.76
CA ALA A 66 22.95 16.45 19.62
C ALA A 66 22.94 17.96 19.86
N GLN A 67 21.78 18.63 19.67
CA GLN A 67 21.65 20.08 19.92
C GLN A 67 21.27 20.44 21.35
N GLU A 68 21.12 19.46 22.24
CA GLU A 68 20.83 19.73 23.64
C GLU A 68 22.05 20.26 24.40
N ASN A 69 21.82 21.10 25.40
CA ASN A 69 22.88 21.72 26.15
C ASN A 69 23.77 20.70 26.90
N PHE A 70 23.22 19.58 27.32
CA PHE A 70 23.96 18.52 27.99
C PHE A 70 24.89 17.74 27.04
N MET A 71 24.71 17.85 25.72
CA MET A 71 25.55 17.22 24.71
C MET A 71 26.75 18.10 24.31
N GLN A 72 26.74 19.38 24.64
CA GLN A 72 27.84 20.32 24.26
C GLN A 72 29.23 19.80 24.56
N PRO A 73 29.54 19.17 25.74
CA PRO A 73 30.86 18.68 26.04
C PRO A 73 31.40 17.58 25.13
N ILE A 74 30.50 16.90 24.43
CA ILE A 74 30.80 15.75 23.58
C ILE A 74 30.49 15.99 22.09
N ASN A 75 30.10 17.21 21.71
CA ASN A 75 29.77 17.56 20.32
C ASN A 75 30.92 17.36 19.35
N ASP A 76 32.19 17.42 19.83
CA ASP A 76 33.35 17.13 18.97
C ASP A 76 33.38 15.66 18.49
N TRP A 77 32.69 14.78 19.20
CA TRP A 77 32.61 13.35 18.87
C TRP A 77 31.27 12.96 18.23
N ILE A 78 30.20 13.71 18.54
CA ILE A 78 28.82 13.44 18.09
C ILE A 78 28.33 14.61 17.26
N GLY A 79 28.43 14.50 15.94
CA GLY A 79 27.96 15.53 15.02
C GLY A 79 26.44 15.50 14.86
N GLN A 80 25.84 14.31 14.92
CA GLN A 80 24.39 14.14 14.81
C GLN A 80 23.91 13.01 15.71
N LEU A 81 22.83 13.25 16.43
CA LEU A 81 22.05 12.23 17.12
C LEU A 81 20.59 12.70 17.14
N LYS A 82 19.75 12.10 16.27
CA LYS A 82 18.36 12.50 16.10
C LYS A 82 17.44 11.29 16.20
N LEU A 83 16.53 11.34 17.15
CA LEU A 83 15.44 10.35 17.28
C LEU A 83 14.24 10.84 16.46
N ARG A 84 13.64 9.94 15.69
CA ARG A 84 12.45 10.18 14.88
C ARG A 84 11.35 9.20 15.24
N VAL A 85 10.13 9.67 15.33
CA VAL A 85 8.94 8.83 15.48
C VAL A 85 7.89 9.32 14.51
N SER A 86 7.25 8.44 13.78
CA SER A 86 6.14 8.80 12.89
C SER A 86 5.03 7.77 12.93
N TYR A 87 3.81 8.28 12.74
CA TYR A 87 2.62 7.48 12.51
C TYR A 87 1.81 8.11 11.39
N GLY A 88 1.37 7.31 10.43
CA GLY A 88 0.60 7.83 9.31
C GLY A 88 -0.27 6.78 8.64
N ASN A 89 -1.33 7.28 8.01
CA ASN A 89 -2.24 6.48 7.20
C ASN A 89 -2.11 6.91 5.74
N LEU A 90 -2.06 5.92 4.85
CA LEU A 90 -2.10 6.09 3.39
C LEU A 90 -3.28 5.31 2.82
N GLY A 91 -3.92 5.86 1.78
CA GLY A 91 -4.98 5.21 1.03
C GLY A 91 -4.45 4.57 -0.24
N ASN A 92 -4.90 3.34 -0.51
CA ASN A 92 -4.71 2.71 -1.80
C ASN A 92 -6.07 2.48 -2.45
N GLN A 93 -6.21 2.92 -3.70
CA GLN A 93 -7.42 2.78 -4.53
C GLN A 93 -7.21 1.82 -5.71
N ASN A 94 -6.23 0.91 -5.62
CA ASN A 94 -5.92 -0.01 -6.70
C ASN A 94 -6.99 -1.10 -6.84
N VAL A 95 -8.12 -0.70 -7.37
CA VAL A 95 -9.28 -1.54 -7.69
C VAL A 95 -9.68 -1.26 -9.13
N GLY A 96 -10.18 -2.28 -9.82
CA GLY A 96 -10.68 -2.13 -11.19
C GLY A 96 -11.81 -1.08 -11.26
N THR A 97 -11.92 -0.42 -12.41
CA THR A 97 -13.03 0.49 -12.69
C THR A 97 -14.36 -0.28 -12.80
N TYR A 98 -15.44 0.32 -12.32
CA TYR A 98 -16.81 -0.20 -12.42
C TYR A 98 -17.09 -1.51 -11.66
N GLN A 99 -16.16 -2.02 -10.84
CA GLN A 99 -16.35 -3.29 -10.10
C GLN A 99 -17.50 -3.28 -9.08
N THR A 100 -18.02 -2.10 -8.74
CA THR A 100 -19.15 -1.94 -7.84
C THR A 100 -20.49 -1.88 -8.55
N TYR A 101 -20.50 -1.92 -9.89
CA TYR A 101 -21.71 -1.84 -10.71
C TYR A 101 -21.97 -3.18 -11.37
N GLN A 102 -23.23 -3.65 -11.31
CA GLN A 102 -23.64 -4.82 -12.06
C GLN A 102 -23.73 -4.49 -13.54
N THR A 103 -23.15 -5.35 -14.36
CA THR A 103 -23.21 -5.26 -15.81
C THR A 103 -23.85 -6.51 -16.38
N ILE A 104 -24.68 -6.36 -17.41
CA ILE A 104 -25.29 -7.47 -18.13
C ILE A 104 -24.48 -7.67 -19.42
N GLY A 105 -23.87 -8.85 -19.57
CA GLY A 105 -23.23 -9.23 -20.82
C GLY A 105 -24.27 -9.59 -21.86
N VAL A 106 -24.21 -8.92 -23.01
CA VAL A 106 -25.08 -9.21 -24.16
C VAL A 106 -24.20 -9.75 -25.29
N TYR A 107 -24.56 -10.90 -25.82
CA TYR A 107 -23.77 -11.60 -26.83
C TYR A 107 -24.62 -11.92 -28.04
N ALA A 108 -24.21 -11.42 -29.19
CA ALA A 108 -24.84 -11.75 -30.45
C ALA A 108 -24.44 -13.17 -30.91
N ASN A 109 -25.35 -13.86 -31.54
CA ASN A 109 -25.12 -15.21 -32.13
C ASN A 109 -24.61 -16.26 -31.13
N ASN A 110 -25.02 -16.19 -29.87
CA ASN A 110 -24.52 -17.04 -28.78
C ASN A 110 -25.59 -18.03 -28.20
N GLY A 111 -26.77 -18.10 -28.77
CA GLY A 111 -27.80 -19.07 -28.35
C GLY A 111 -27.41 -20.52 -28.66
N THR A 112 -27.90 -21.45 -27.85
CA THR A 112 -27.76 -22.90 -28.09
C THR A 112 -28.83 -23.47 -29.02
N TRP A 113 -29.83 -22.67 -29.36
CA TRP A 113 -30.92 -23.01 -30.29
C TRP A 113 -30.90 -22.06 -31.48
N LEU A 114 -31.62 -22.42 -32.52
CA LEU A 114 -31.81 -21.57 -33.68
C LEU A 114 -33.23 -21.01 -33.64
N GLN A 115 -33.36 -19.72 -33.90
CA GLN A 115 -34.59 -19.03 -34.17
C GLN A 115 -34.55 -18.52 -35.62
N ASP A 116 -35.44 -18.98 -36.44
CA ASP A 116 -35.49 -18.68 -37.90
C ASP A 116 -34.11 -18.95 -38.61
N GLY A 117 -33.44 -20.03 -38.20
CA GLY A 117 -32.14 -20.43 -38.76
C GLY A 117 -30.94 -19.66 -38.24
N LEU A 118 -31.12 -18.70 -37.32
CA LEU A 118 -30.05 -17.90 -36.74
C LEU A 118 -29.93 -18.16 -35.23
N LYS A 119 -28.71 -18.03 -34.70
CA LYS A 119 -28.49 -18.04 -33.26
C LYS A 119 -29.00 -16.71 -32.66
N PRO A 120 -29.85 -16.75 -31.65
CA PRO A 120 -30.40 -15.55 -31.05
C PRO A 120 -29.32 -14.76 -30.26
N MET A 121 -29.64 -13.50 -30.03
CA MET A 121 -28.87 -12.68 -29.05
C MET A 121 -29.25 -13.18 -27.65
N THR A 122 -28.21 -13.37 -26.81
CA THR A 122 -28.39 -13.83 -25.43
C THR A 122 -27.86 -12.80 -24.45
N ALA A 123 -28.46 -12.73 -23.28
CA ALA A 123 -28.02 -11.98 -22.14
C ALA A 123 -27.77 -12.92 -20.96
N TRP A 124 -26.66 -12.73 -20.27
CA TRP A 124 -26.36 -13.51 -19.07
C TRP A 124 -26.79 -12.75 -17.83
N ALA A 125 -27.19 -13.49 -16.79
CA ALA A 125 -27.50 -12.90 -15.51
C ALA A 125 -26.28 -12.11 -14.99
N PRO A 126 -26.50 -10.91 -14.41
CA PRO A 126 -25.38 -10.11 -13.90
C PRO A 126 -24.69 -10.83 -12.74
N GLY A 127 -23.35 -10.75 -12.68
CA GLY A 127 -22.57 -11.24 -11.56
C GLY A 127 -22.85 -10.46 -10.27
N LEU A 128 -22.52 -11.06 -9.13
CA LEU A 128 -22.56 -10.38 -7.84
C LEU A 128 -21.47 -9.31 -7.77
N VAL A 129 -21.80 -8.16 -7.18
CA VAL A 129 -20.87 -7.07 -6.94
C VAL A 129 -20.92 -6.61 -5.48
N SER A 130 -19.78 -6.22 -4.92
CA SER A 130 -19.73 -5.61 -3.61
C SER A 130 -20.14 -4.14 -3.69
N GLN A 131 -21.19 -3.77 -2.97
CA GLN A 131 -21.63 -2.37 -2.90
C GLN A 131 -20.78 -1.53 -1.91
N ASN A 132 -20.10 -2.20 -0.97
CA ASN A 132 -19.36 -1.57 0.13
C ASN A 132 -17.86 -1.48 -0.12
N LEU A 133 -17.42 -1.66 -1.36
CA LEU A 133 -16.00 -1.56 -1.70
C LEU A 133 -15.46 -0.17 -1.39
N THR A 134 -14.35 -0.11 -0.68
CA THR A 134 -13.73 1.14 -0.21
C THR A 134 -12.20 1.08 -0.27
N TRP A 135 -11.56 2.16 0.13
CA TRP A 135 -10.12 2.31 0.18
C TRP A 135 -9.44 1.25 1.06
N GLU A 136 -8.41 0.64 0.54
CA GLU A 136 -7.42 -0.03 1.39
C GLU A 136 -6.68 1.03 2.21
N THR A 137 -6.32 0.69 3.43
CA THR A 137 -5.62 1.63 4.34
C THR A 137 -4.31 1.03 4.80
N ILE A 138 -3.22 1.75 4.55
CA ILE A 138 -1.89 1.39 5.02
C ILE A 138 -1.58 2.28 6.21
N GLN A 139 -1.49 1.69 7.40
CA GLN A 139 -1.10 2.32 8.65
C GLN A 139 0.36 1.99 8.92
N SER A 140 1.22 3.00 9.01
CA SER A 140 2.64 2.82 9.27
C SER A 140 3.02 3.50 10.57
N PHE A 141 3.71 2.78 11.44
CA PHE A 141 4.41 3.31 12.60
C PHE A 141 5.90 3.08 12.41
N ASN A 142 6.72 4.11 12.58
CA ASN A 142 8.16 4.06 12.40
C ASN A 142 8.85 4.75 13.58
N VAL A 143 9.96 4.16 14.04
CA VAL A 143 10.91 4.77 14.96
C VAL A 143 12.29 4.70 14.32
N GLY A 144 12.91 5.85 14.15
CA GLY A 144 14.22 5.97 13.50
C GLY A 144 15.22 6.73 14.36
N LEU A 145 16.48 6.36 14.22
CA LEU A 145 17.62 7.02 14.83
C LEU A 145 18.63 7.39 13.75
N ASP A 146 18.92 8.68 13.60
CA ASP A 146 20.01 9.17 12.75
C ASP A 146 21.21 9.52 13.64
N PHE A 147 22.39 9.11 13.24
CA PHE A 147 23.60 9.34 14.00
C PHE A 147 24.78 9.71 13.11
N ALA A 148 25.67 10.57 13.64
CA ALA A 148 26.98 10.82 13.06
C ALA A 148 27.99 11.04 14.19
N PHE A 149 29.07 10.29 14.14
CA PHE A 149 30.14 10.26 15.14
C PHE A 149 31.50 10.54 14.52
N LEU A 150 32.51 10.86 15.38
CA LEU A 150 33.90 11.02 14.98
C LEU A 150 34.09 12.11 13.92
N LYS A 151 33.47 13.27 14.14
CA LYS A 151 33.48 14.39 13.18
C LYS A 151 32.86 14.00 11.84
N ASP A 152 31.68 13.33 11.90
CA ASP A 152 30.88 12.86 10.79
C ASP A 152 31.54 11.78 9.90
N ARG A 153 32.65 11.19 10.35
CA ARG A 153 33.28 10.07 9.63
C ARG A 153 32.39 8.84 9.65
N LEU A 154 31.90 8.46 10.82
CA LEU A 154 30.91 7.39 10.98
C LEU A 154 29.51 7.99 11.04
N HIS A 155 28.67 7.65 10.08
CA HIS A 155 27.31 8.14 10.02
C HIS A 155 26.36 7.02 9.61
N GLY A 156 25.09 7.17 9.95
CA GLY A 156 24.10 6.18 9.56
C GLY A 156 22.72 6.48 10.10
N SER A 157 21.83 5.55 9.80
CA SER A 157 20.46 5.55 10.31
C SER A 157 20.01 4.13 10.63
N PHE A 158 19.20 4.02 11.65
CA PHE A 158 18.47 2.80 11.98
C PHE A 158 16.99 3.12 12.02
N ASP A 159 16.18 2.37 11.29
CA ASP A 159 14.73 2.48 11.28
C ASP A 159 14.09 1.14 11.62
N TRP A 160 13.14 1.17 12.53
CA TRP A 160 12.26 0.04 12.83
C TRP A 160 10.83 0.45 12.54
N TYR A 161 10.08 -0.40 11.83
CA TYR A 161 8.72 -0.08 11.44
C TYR A 161 7.75 -1.24 11.55
N VAL A 162 6.50 -0.87 11.77
CA VAL A 162 5.34 -1.76 11.65
C VAL A 162 4.35 -1.14 10.67
N ARG A 163 4.05 -1.89 9.62
CA ARG A 163 3.06 -1.50 8.60
C ARG A 163 1.88 -2.45 8.66
N LYS A 164 0.67 -1.90 8.81
CA LYS A 164 -0.57 -2.67 8.78
C LYS A 164 -1.35 -2.26 7.54
N THR A 165 -1.49 -3.15 6.56
CA THR A 165 -2.37 -2.95 5.41
C THR A 165 -3.72 -3.55 5.76
N LYS A 166 -4.72 -2.70 5.87
CA LYS A 166 -6.08 -3.07 6.26
C LYS A 166 -7.06 -2.93 5.12
N ASN A 167 -8.09 -3.76 5.15
CA ASN A 167 -9.15 -3.73 4.14
C ASN A 167 -8.60 -3.91 2.72
N MET A 168 -7.61 -4.79 2.56
CA MET A 168 -7.14 -5.19 1.24
C MET A 168 -8.28 -5.86 0.47
N ILE A 169 -8.32 -5.58 -0.81
CA ILE A 169 -9.34 -6.11 -1.70
C ILE A 169 -8.93 -7.53 -2.11
N GLY A 170 -9.81 -8.47 -1.84
CA GLY A 170 -9.69 -9.87 -2.21
C GLY A 170 -11.04 -10.47 -2.56
N ASN A 171 -11.05 -11.71 -3.02
CA ASN A 171 -12.30 -12.42 -3.27
C ASN A 171 -13.10 -12.53 -1.96
N ALA A 172 -14.42 -12.45 -2.06
CA ALA A 172 -15.28 -12.81 -0.93
C ALA A 172 -15.12 -14.30 -0.59
N PRO A 173 -15.50 -14.75 0.62
CA PRO A 173 -15.59 -16.16 0.93
C PRO A 173 -16.46 -16.90 -0.11
N GLU A 174 -16.09 -18.15 -0.39
CA GLU A 174 -16.83 -18.97 -1.35
C GLU A 174 -18.31 -19.07 -0.97
N LEU A 175 -19.16 -18.82 -1.95
CA LEU A 175 -20.59 -18.98 -1.84
C LEU A 175 -20.99 -20.37 -2.33
N PRO A 176 -22.12 -20.94 -1.86
CA PRO A 176 -22.61 -22.21 -2.37
C PRO A 176 -22.76 -22.19 -3.88
N SER A 177 -22.26 -23.22 -4.56
CA SER A 177 -22.27 -23.33 -6.02
C SER A 177 -23.69 -23.27 -6.64
N ILE A 178 -24.72 -23.53 -5.84
CA ILE A 178 -26.10 -23.37 -6.26
C ILE A 178 -26.49 -21.96 -6.70
N LEU A 179 -25.70 -20.94 -6.28
CA LEU A 179 -25.93 -19.56 -6.71
C LEU A 179 -25.56 -19.32 -8.17
N GLY A 180 -24.78 -20.21 -8.79
CA GLY A 180 -24.42 -20.14 -10.21
C GLY A 180 -23.69 -18.90 -10.66
N THR A 181 -23.06 -18.16 -9.75
CA THR A 181 -22.35 -16.91 -10.03
C THR A 181 -21.03 -16.82 -9.27
N ALA A 182 -20.08 -16.08 -9.82
CA ALA A 182 -18.80 -15.85 -9.16
C ALA A 182 -18.96 -14.95 -7.92
N VAL A 183 -18.08 -15.16 -6.94
CA VAL A 183 -18.00 -14.32 -5.73
C VAL A 183 -17.44 -12.93 -6.07
N PRO A 184 -17.99 -11.86 -5.50
CA PRO A 184 -17.47 -10.52 -5.72
C PRO A 184 -16.15 -10.29 -4.97
N VAL A 185 -15.40 -9.27 -5.35
CA VAL A 185 -14.27 -8.78 -4.54
C VAL A 185 -14.80 -7.93 -3.38
N THR A 186 -14.14 -8.03 -2.23
CA THR A 186 -14.51 -7.31 -1.01
C THR A 186 -13.26 -6.86 -0.25
N ASN A 187 -13.41 -5.90 0.67
CA ASN A 187 -12.32 -5.47 1.57
C ASN A 187 -12.26 -6.41 2.79
N ASN A 188 -11.64 -7.56 2.66
CA ASN A 188 -11.71 -8.63 3.67
C ASN A 188 -10.35 -9.14 4.17
N THR A 189 -9.24 -8.67 3.63
CA THR A 189 -7.90 -9.17 3.96
C THR A 189 -7.08 -8.09 4.66
N ASP A 190 -6.35 -8.47 5.72
CA ASP A 190 -5.44 -7.59 6.43
C ASP A 190 -4.05 -8.25 6.56
N LEU A 191 -3.02 -7.42 6.43
CA LEU A 191 -1.62 -7.82 6.48
C LEU A 191 -0.86 -6.96 7.48
N ARG A 192 0.08 -7.54 8.21
CA ARG A 192 1.03 -6.83 9.06
C ARG A 192 2.46 -7.14 8.63
N THR A 193 3.21 -6.11 8.30
CA THR A 193 4.64 -6.19 8.00
C THR A 193 5.42 -5.57 9.14
N ASN A 194 6.40 -6.29 9.67
CA ASN A 194 7.40 -5.76 10.59
C ASN A 194 8.74 -5.80 9.89
N GLY A 195 9.51 -4.74 10.03
CA GLY A 195 10.83 -4.68 9.41
C GLY A 195 11.74 -3.70 10.11
N TRP A 196 13.02 -3.78 9.75
CA TRP A 196 14.05 -2.86 10.17
C TRP A 196 15.03 -2.61 9.02
N GLU A 197 15.64 -1.45 9.05
CA GLU A 197 16.62 -0.99 8.06
C GLU A 197 17.78 -0.34 8.82
N LEU A 198 19.00 -0.69 8.44
CA LEU A 198 20.23 -0.14 8.99
C LEU A 198 21.14 0.33 7.86
N THR A 199 21.48 1.59 7.87
CA THR A 199 22.51 2.16 6.99
C THR A 199 23.69 2.62 7.84
N ILE A 200 24.90 2.20 7.51
CA ILE A 200 26.14 2.64 8.14
C ILE A 200 27.09 3.09 7.04
N GLY A 201 27.62 4.29 7.18
CA GLY A 201 28.61 4.85 6.28
C GLY A 201 29.87 5.29 7.04
N TRP A 202 31.00 5.12 6.39
CA TRP A 202 32.27 5.66 6.84
C TRP A 202 32.89 6.49 5.72
N ASN A 203 33.18 7.77 6.01
CA ASN A 203 33.88 8.67 5.08
C ASN A 203 35.10 9.23 5.76
N ASP A 204 36.23 9.21 5.09
CA ASP A 204 37.45 9.80 5.63
C ASP A 204 38.34 10.41 4.54
N ARG A 205 39.25 11.24 4.97
CA ARG A 205 40.27 11.90 4.10
C ARG A 205 41.65 11.66 4.67
N LEU A 206 42.49 11.01 3.89
CA LEU A 206 43.88 10.80 4.24
C LEU A 206 44.70 12.09 4.10
N SER A 207 45.84 12.13 4.77
CA SER A 207 46.76 13.28 4.74
C SER A 207 47.32 13.63 3.35
N ASN A 208 47.32 12.65 2.43
CA ASN A 208 47.71 12.84 1.03
C ASN A 208 46.60 13.45 0.16
N GLY A 209 45.43 13.77 0.74
CA GLY A 209 44.28 14.35 0.04
C GLY A 209 43.28 13.34 -0.53
N LEU A 210 43.59 12.05 -0.50
CA LEU A 210 42.67 11.00 -0.94
C LEU A 210 41.44 10.94 -0.03
N GLN A 211 40.24 10.99 -0.63
CA GLN A 211 38.96 10.80 0.05
C GLN A 211 38.44 9.43 -0.28
N TYR A 212 37.94 8.72 0.71
CA TYR A 212 37.27 7.41 0.52
C TYR A 212 36.04 7.31 1.38
N GLY A 213 35.08 6.49 0.92
CA GLY A 213 33.86 6.20 1.64
C GLY A 213 33.41 4.77 1.40
N ILE A 214 32.85 4.18 2.44
CA ILE A 214 32.26 2.83 2.41
C ILE A 214 30.88 2.95 3.04
N SER A 215 29.88 2.35 2.44
CA SER A 215 28.55 2.26 3.01
C SER A 215 28.03 0.82 3.01
N LEU A 216 27.31 0.46 4.07
CA LEU A 216 26.66 -0.82 4.26
C LEU A 216 25.19 -0.57 4.52
N ASN A 217 24.32 -1.28 3.78
CA ASN A 217 22.88 -1.28 4.00
C ASN A 217 22.44 -2.70 4.34
N LEU A 218 21.75 -2.84 5.46
CA LEU A 218 21.16 -4.10 5.93
C LEU A 218 19.68 -3.86 6.19
N SER A 219 18.84 -4.80 5.77
CA SER A 219 17.41 -4.73 6.05
C SER A 219 16.82 -6.13 6.13
N ASP A 220 15.78 -6.27 6.95
CA ASP A 220 14.94 -7.46 6.98
C ASP A 220 13.49 -7.07 7.23
N ALA A 221 12.57 -7.77 6.58
CA ALA A 221 11.14 -7.55 6.77
C ALA A 221 10.37 -8.85 6.53
N TYR A 222 9.36 -9.06 7.36
CA TYR A 222 8.43 -10.16 7.19
C TYR A 222 6.99 -9.69 7.28
N ALA A 223 6.13 -10.30 6.48
CA ALA A 223 4.71 -10.00 6.43
C ALA A 223 3.89 -11.18 6.95
N THR A 224 2.92 -10.89 7.82
CA THR A 224 2.02 -11.87 8.42
C THR A 224 0.58 -11.53 8.07
N ILE A 225 -0.17 -12.51 7.67
CA ILE A 225 -1.61 -12.38 7.38
C ILE A 225 -2.36 -12.29 8.71
N THR A 226 -3.06 -11.18 8.95
CA THR A 226 -3.77 -10.96 10.21
C THR A 226 -5.28 -11.15 10.09
N ARG A 227 -5.82 -11.15 8.87
CA ARG A 227 -7.21 -11.49 8.58
C ARG A 227 -7.32 -12.05 7.17
N TYR A 228 -7.92 -13.24 7.04
CA TYR A 228 -8.20 -13.88 5.75
C TYR A 228 -9.38 -14.85 5.87
N PRO A 229 -10.62 -14.39 5.70
CA PRO A 229 -11.81 -15.20 5.92
C PRO A 229 -12.09 -16.25 4.83
N ASN A 230 -11.28 -16.28 3.75
CA ASN A 230 -11.51 -17.13 2.59
C ASN A 230 -11.01 -18.57 2.76
N ASN A 231 -10.41 -18.90 3.92
CA ASN A 231 -9.92 -20.25 4.22
C ASN A 231 -10.40 -20.73 5.60
N PRO A 232 -11.70 -20.91 5.83
CA PRO A 232 -12.23 -21.34 7.12
C PRO A 232 -11.82 -22.77 7.49
N SER A 233 -11.47 -23.59 6.52
CA SER A 233 -11.01 -24.97 6.71
C SER A 233 -9.50 -25.08 7.00
N HIS A 234 -8.76 -23.97 7.00
CA HIS A 234 -7.31 -23.95 7.14
C HIS A 234 -6.57 -24.86 6.14
N SER A 235 -7.08 -24.95 4.91
CA SER A 235 -6.43 -25.71 3.84
C SER A 235 -5.02 -25.15 3.54
N LEU A 236 -4.01 -26.01 3.48
CA LEU A 236 -2.62 -25.63 3.23
C LEU A 236 -2.37 -25.07 1.83
N GLY A 237 -3.29 -25.26 0.87
CA GLY A 237 -3.21 -24.67 -0.46
C GLY A 237 -3.62 -23.20 -0.55
N ASN A 238 -4.12 -22.63 0.55
CA ASN A 238 -4.57 -21.24 0.65
C ASN A 238 -3.88 -20.51 1.81
N TYR A 239 -3.96 -19.21 1.83
CA TYR A 239 -3.46 -18.41 2.95
C TYR A 239 -4.20 -18.73 4.24
N ILE A 240 -3.46 -18.72 5.35
CA ILE A 240 -3.97 -18.98 6.70
C ILE A 240 -3.68 -17.77 7.58
N GLU A 241 -4.62 -17.37 8.43
CA GLU A 241 -4.39 -16.32 9.42
C GLU A 241 -3.24 -16.71 10.37
N GLY A 242 -2.33 -15.76 10.61
CA GLY A 242 -1.10 -15.99 11.38
C GLY A 242 0.10 -16.48 10.56
N GLN A 243 -0.11 -16.91 9.32
CA GLN A 243 0.98 -17.35 8.45
C GLN A 243 1.83 -16.17 7.96
N ARG A 244 3.15 -16.38 7.89
CA ARG A 244 4.05 -15.47 7.20
C ARG A 244 3.94 -15.68 5.69
N ILE A 245 3.99 -14.60 4.93
CA ILE A 245 4.04 -14.67 3.47
C ILE A 245 5.46 -15.06 3.07
N GLY A 246 5.57 -16.14 2.26
CA GLY A 246 6.84 -16.69 1.80
C GLY A 246 7.36 -17.87 2.61
N ASP A 247 6.77 -18.20 3.75
CA ASP A 247 7.02 -19.46 4.45
C ASP A 247 6.27 -20.59 3.70
N ILE A 248 6.98 -21.66 3.39
CA ILE A 248 6.47 -22.85 2.69
C ILE A 248 6.05 -23.89 3.74
#